data_2fc7cfe89cf7d2251daba25ea82f78c9
#
_entry.id   2fc7cfe89cf7d2251daba25ea82f78c9
#
_cell.length_a   1.000
_cell.length_b   1.000
_cell.length_c   1.000
_cell.angle_alpha   90.00
_cell.angle_beta   90.00
_cell.angle_gamma   90.00
#
_symmetry.space_group_name_H-M   'P 1'
#
loop_
_entity.id
_entity.type
_entity.pdbx_description
1 polymer ?
#
loop_
_entity_poly.entity_id
_entity_poly.type
_entity_poly.pdbx_seq_one_letter_code
_entity_poly.pdbx_strand_id
1 'polypeptide(L)'
;MADQVGQIDIRGENISSIVTVFAQKKFKLRPLLRSVSSNRLTETYYKEDPTILTASGTRNIKGIGRLSEFPSVQRSWTKVSSEHIKYGAESLISMEDLRLNAFNVQSRAINGIVESIVNSIDIAIYAALTAEANTSGTVAAGNPWDDSTGTNQNPINDILRGIQAMDENNYDAQEGGVLLVNPHDYASLMQNSKVINNPSFKTADIVSNGRMGQVAGLTIVKTTSVVDDEAMIIINQLTATWQSAVGFETALIDKPGISTIIRSWEMGQIQIIHPKSIYTITNTEE
;
A
#
# COMPACT_ATOMS: atom_id res chain seq x y z
N MET A 1 -13.81 38.53 -20.78
CA MET A 1 -14.93 38.35 -19.85
C MET A 1 -14.34 38.32 -18.46
N ALA A 2 -14.85 39.15 -17.55
CA ALA A 2 -14.38 39.15 -16.16
C ALA A 2 -14.85 37.86 -15.49
N ASP A 3 -13.93 37.16 -14.87
CA ASP A 3 -14.17 35.97 -14.05
C ASP A 3 -15.10 36.36 -12.90
N GLN A 4 -16.26 35.74 -12.82
CA GLN A 4 -17.15 35.95 -11.66
C GLN A 4 -16.71 35.07 -10.50
N VAL A 5 -16.51 35.68 -9.34
CA VAL A 5 -16.15 34.99 -8.09
C VAL A 5 -17.23 33.93 -7.81
N GLY A 6 -16.83 32.66 -7.83
CA GLY A 6 -17.72 31.50 -7.56
C GLY A 6 -18.00 30.59 -8.75
N GLN A 7 -17.55 30.91 -9.96
CA GLN A 7 -17.52 29.96 -11.07
C GLN A 7 -16.27 29.07 -10.98
N ILE A 8 -16.48 27.77 -11.08
CA ILE A 8 -15.35 26.82 -11.20
C ILE A 8 -14.68 27.09 -12.54
N ASP A 9 -13.47 27.62 -12.49
CA ASP A 9 -12.67 27.90 -13.67
C ASP A 9 -12.25 26.58 -14.32
N ILE A 10 -12.77 26.35 -15.54
CA ILE A 10 -12.52 25.14 -16.35
C ILE A 10 -11.13 25.20 -17.01
N ARG A 11 -10.17 25.93 -16.46
CA ARG A 11 -8.80 25.90 -16.97
C ARG A 11 -8.14 24.59 -16.64
N GLY A 12 -7.44 23.99 -17.62
CA GLY A 12 -6.75 22.71 -17.44
C GLY A 12 -5.81 22.67 -16.25
N GLU A 13 -5.17 23.79 -15.92
CA GLU A 13 -4.27 23.94 -14.78
C GLU A 13 -5.00 23.76 -13.43
N ASN A 14 -6.19 24.36 -13.29
CA ASN A 14 -6.98 24.24 -12.07
C ASN A 14 -7.53 22.83 -11.89
N ILE A 15 -7.98 22.20 -12.97
CA ILE A 15 -8.46 20.82 -12.94
C ILE A 15 -7.30 19.86 -12.60
N SER A 16 -6.14 20.03 -13.21
CA SER A 16 -4.95 19.23 -12.90
C SER A 16 -4.55 19.32 -11.43
N SER A 17 -4.55 20.52 -10.86
CA SER A 17 -4.29 20.74 -9.43
C SER A 17 -5.32 20.04 -8.54
N ILE A 18 -6.61 20.15 -8.84
CA ILE A 18 -7.69 19.50 -8.08
C ILE A 18 -7.55 17.98 -8.15
N VAL A 19 -7.33 17.42 -9.33
CA VAL A 19 -7.14 15.97 -9.55
C VAL A 19 -5.97 15.45 -8.71
N THR A 20 -4.84 16.13 -8.74
CA THR A 20 -3.64 15.74 -7.98
C THR A 20 -3.90 15.73 -6.47
N VAL A 21 -4.56 16.77 -5.94
CA VAL A 21 -4.89 16.86 -4.51
C VAL A 21 -5.88 15.75 -4.09
N PHE A 22 -6.88 15.47 -4.92
CA PHE A 22 -7.83 14.38 -4.64
C PHE A 22 -7.15 13.01 -4.68
N ALA A 23 -6.27 12.77 -5.66
CA ALA A 23 -5.52 11.53 -5.75
C ALA A 23 -4.67 11.29 -4.51
N GLN A 24 -3.89 12.29 -4.09
CA GLN A 24 -3.03 12.16 -2.90
C GLN A 24 -3.80 11.83 -1.62
N LYS A 25 -5.02 12.34 -1.47
CA LYS A 25 -5.88 12.05 -0.31
C LYS A 25 -6.51 10.65 -0.34
N LYS A 26 -6.65 10.04 -1.53
CA LYS A 26 -7.33 8.75 -1.71
C LYS A 26 -6.40 7.55 -1.69
N PHE A 27 -5.12 7.71 -1.99
CA PHE A 27 -4.14 6.64 -1.90
C PHE A 27 -4.04 6.08 -0.48
N LYS A 28 -4.07 4.75 -0.36
CA LYS A 28 -3.92 4.03 0.91
C LYS A 28 -2.56 3.32 1.01
N LEU A 29 -2.13 2.66 -0.05
CA LEU A 29 -0.88 1.89 -0.06
C LEU A 29 0.32 2.75 -0.47
N ARG A 30 0.15 3.64 -1.46
CA ARG A 30 1.25 4.47 -1.95
C ARG A 30 1.98 5.30 -0.87
N PRO A 31 1.31 5.94 0.11
CA PRO A 31 1.98 6.69 1.18
C PRO A 31 2.87 5.84 2.08
N LEU A 32 2.65 4.51 2.11
CA LEU A 32 3.46 3.56 2.87
C LEU A 32 4.77 3.21 2.16
N LEU A 33 4.91 3.59 0.90
CA LEU A 33 6.08 3.33 0.08
C LEU A 33 6.96 4.56 0.01
N ARG A 34 8.26 4.34 -0.14
CA ARG A 34 9.19 5.42 -0.47
C ARG A 34 8.91 5.91 -1.88
N SER A 35 8.72 7.21 -2.09
CA SER A 35 8.48 7.77 -3.41
C SER A 35 9.76 8.34 -4.01
N VAL A 36 10.06 7.95 -5.25
CA VAL A 36 11.22 8.43 -6.02
C VAL A 36 10.75 8.76 -7.43
N SER A 37 11.29 9.82 -8.03
CA SER A 37 11.03 10.17 -9.43
C SER A 37 12.13 9.67 -10.34
N SER A 38 11.77 9.28 -11.57
CA SER A 38 12.70 8.89 -12.62
C SER A 38 12.20 9.31 -13.99
N ASN A 39 13.12 9.62 -14.90
CA ASN A 39 12.79 10.00 -16.29
C ASN A 39 13.09 8.87 -17.28
N ARG A 40 13.31 7.63 -16.81
CA ARG A 40 13.63 6.48 -17.65
C ARG A 40 12.40 5.61 -17.83
N LEU A 41 12.23 4.99 -18.99
CA LEU A 41 11.14 4.05 -19.27
C LEU A 41 11.36 2.71 -18.55
N THR A 42 12.60 2.24 -18.55
CA THR A 42 13.00 0.97 -17.90
C THR A 42 14.04 1.28 -16.86
N GLU A 43 13.88 0.73 -15.68
CA GLU A 43 14.85 0.87 -14.60
C GLU A 43 15.29 -0.47 -14.03
N THR A 44 16.50 -0.47 -13.51
CA THR A 44 17.06 -1.61 -12.81
C THR A 44 17.22 -1.27 -11.34
N TYR A 45 16.76 -2.17 -10.50
CA TYR A 45 16.95 -2.09 -9.06
C TYR A 45 17.53 -3.38 -8.50
N TYR A 46 17.98 -3.35 -7.28
CA TYR A 46 18.60 -4.49 -6.62
C TYR A 46 17.73 -4.90 -5.43
N LYS A 47 17.37 -6.19 -5.40
CA LYS A 47 16.74 -6.81 -4.23
C LYS A 47 17.83 -7.22 -3.27
N GLU A 48 17.68 -6.87 -2.01
CA GLU A 48 18.59 -7.29 -0.95
C GLU A 48 18.13 -8.59 -0.31
N ASP A 49 19.05 -9.51 -0.09
CA ASP A 49 18.82 -10.73 0.66
C ASP A 49 19.60 -10.68 1.99
N PRO A 50 18.92 -10.54 3.15
CA PRO A 50 19.56 -10.54 4.45
C PRO A 50 20.06 -11.91 4.91
N THR A 51 19.84 -12.98 4.14
CA THR A 51 20.14 -14.37 4.51
C THR A 51 21.62 -14.59 4.89
N ILE A 52 22.51 -13.80 4.33
CA ILE A 52 23.96 -13.88 4.63
C ILE A 52 24.25 -13.58 6.09
N LEU A 53 23.46 -12.74 6.74
CA LEU A 53 23.61 -12.44 8.15
C LEU A 53 23.16 -13.59 9.07
N THR A 54 22.37 -14.54 8.54
CA THR A 54 21.75 -15.62 9.33
C THR A 54 22.32 -17.01 9.06
N ALA A 55 22.74 -17.33 7.83
CA ALA A 55 22.88 -18.72 7.41
C ALA A 55 24.26 -19.34 7.56
N SER A 56 25.36 -18.62 7.68
CA SER A 56 26.65 -19.27 7.52
C SER A 56 27.68 -19.06 8.65
N GLY A 57 27.24 -18.98 9.89
CA GLY A 57 28.20 -18.87 10.99
C GLY A 57 29.02 -17.56 11.01
N THR A 58 28.86 -16.73 10.00
CA THR A 58 29.55 -15.43 9.85
C THR A 58 29.11 -14.40 10.88
N ARG A 59 28.06 -14.69 11.64
CA ARG A 59 27.66 -13.88 12.82
C ARG A 59 28.73 -13.81 13.90
N ASN A 60 29.63 -14.78 13.93
CA ASN A 60 30.66 -14.83 14.96
C ASN A 60 32.03 -14.46 14.39
N ILE A 61 32.26 -13.17 14.23
CA ILE A 61 33.54 -12.61 13.79
C ILE A 61 34.53 -12.52 14.97
N LYS A 62 34.33 -13.37 15.99
CA LYS A 62 35.21 -13.41 17.20
C LYS A 62 36.37 -14.37 16.98
N GLY A 63 37.46 -14.11 17.68
CA GLY A 63 38.57 -15.03 17.75
C GLY A 63 39.50 -15.00 16.55
N ILE A 64 39.64 -13.85 15.90
CA ILE A 64 40.64 -13.64 14.85
C ILE A 64 42.03 -13.77 15.52
N GLY A 65 42.81 -14.75 15.04
CA GLY A 65 44.16 -14.99 15.55
C GLY A 65 45.10 -13.83 15.22
N ARG A 66 46.24 -13.74 15.96
CA ARG A 66 47.28 -12.77 15.62
C ARG A 66 47.79 -13.09 14.20
N LEU A 67 47.88 -12.06 13.34
CA LEU A 67 48.35 -12.17 11.94
C LEU A 67 47.41 -12.95 11.01
N SER A 68 46.17 -13.27 11.42
CA SER A 68 45.16 -13.85 10.53
C SER A 68 44.46 -12.78 9.75
N GLU A 69 44.04 -13.10 8.51
CA GLU A 69 43.21 -12.24 7.72
C GLU A 69 41.81 -12.08 8.32
N PHE A 70 41.21 -10.91 8.16
CA PHE A 70 39.83 -10.68 8.57
C PHE A 70 38.86 -11.43 7.65
N PRO A 71 37.81 -12.08 8.20
CA PRO A 71 36.79 -12.72 7.37
C PRO A 71 36.07 -11.67 6.51
N SER A 72 35.96 -11.94 5.20
CA SER A 72 35.21 -11.08 4.30
C SER A 72 33.72 -11.36 4.42
N VAL A 73 32.94 -10.30 4.58
CA VAL A 73 31.46 -10.37 4.59
C VAL A 73 30.95 -9.76 3.31
N GLN A 74 30.22 -10.53 2.51
CA GLN A 74 29.64 -10.07 1.27
C GLN A 74 28.10 -10.17 1.36
N ARG A 75 27.39 -9.16 0.91
CA ARG A 75 25.94 -9.20 0.71
C ARG A 75 25.65 -9.65 -0.71
N SER A 76 24.58 -10.41 -0.89
CA SER A 76 24.10 -10.81 -2.19
C SER A 76 22.96 -9.90 -2.63
N TRP A 77 22.99 -9.48 -3.88
CA TRP A 77 21.94 -8.67 -4.50
C TRP A 77 21.49 -9.33 -5.80
N THR A 78 20.18 -9.36 -5.98
CA THR A 78 19.60 -9.79 -7.25
C THR A 78 19.20 -8.57 -8.06
N LYS A 79 19.74 -8.43 -9.26
CA LYS A 79 19.40 -7.36 -10.19
C LYS A 79 18.07 -7.68 -10.86
N VAL A 80 17.12 -6.76 -10.76
CA VAL A 80 15.80 -6.85 -11.40
C VAL A 80 15.62 -5.65 -12.31
N SER A 81 15.06 -5.89 -13.50
CA SER A 81 14.67 -4.84 -14.43
C SER A 81 13.14 -4.75 -14.44
N SER A 82 12.61 -3.55 -14.37
CA SER A 82 11.16 -3.31 -14.43
C SER A 82 10.85 -2.12 -15.33
N GLU A 83 9.67 -2.14 -15.93
CA GLU A 83 9.18 -1.10 -16.83
C GLU A 83 8.06 -0.31 -16.16
N HIS A 84 8.02 0.99 -16.46
CA HIS A 84 6.97 1.85 -15.96
C HIS A 84 5.64 1.53 -16.65
N ILE A 85 4.59 1.39 -15.86
CA ILE A 85 3.23 1.12 -16.34
C ILE A 85 2.46 2.44 -16.33
N LYS A 86 1.70 2.69 -17.41
CA LYS A 86 0.81 3.85 -17.51
C LYS A 86 -0.58 3.49 -16.99
N TYR A 87 -1.04 4.23 -16.02
CA TYR A 87 -2.40 4.19 -15.48
C TYR A 87 -3.14 5.43 -15.95
N GLY A 88 -4.34 5.28 -16.49
CA GLY A 88 -5.10 6.43 -16.98
C GLY A 88 -6.58 6.11 -17.16
N ALA A 89 -7.39 7.13 -17.00
CA ALA A 89 -8.82 7.07 -17.22
C ALA A 89 -9.33 8.37 -17.85
N GLU A 90 -10.46 8.29 -18.53
CA GLU A 90 -11.13 9.45 -19.08
C GLU A 90 -12.62 9.44 -18.76
N SER A 91 -13.20 10.62 -18.67
CA SER A 91 -14.64 10.81 -18.52
C SER A 91 -15.15 11.81 -19.54
N LEU A 92 -16.24 11.46 -20.17
CA LEU A 92 -16.95 12.28 -21.13
C LEU A 92 -18.08 13.03 -20.45
N ILE A 93 -18.15 14.34 -20.64
CA ILE A 93 -19.23 15.19 -20.15
C ILE A 93 -19.93 15.81 -21.35
N SER A 94 -21.25 15.65 -21.47
CA SER A 94 -22.02 16.26 -22.55
C SER A 94 -22.08 17.78 -22.39
N MET A 95 -22.22 18.49 -23.51
CA MET A 95 -22.37 19.95 -23.49
C MET A 95 -23.67 20.37 -22.79
N GLU A 96 -24.71 19.55 -22.94
CA GLU A 96 -26.03 19.76 -22.32
C GLU A 96 -25.92 19.68 -20.79
N ASP A 97 -25.22 18.63 -20.23
CA ASP A 97 -25.03 18.46 -18.80
C ASP A 97 -24.20 19.60 -18.21
N LEU A 98 -23.21 20.07 -18.97
CA LEU A 98 -22.37 21.19 -18.56
C LEU A 98 -23.16 22.50 -18.47
N ARG A 99 -24.10 22.72 -19.40
CA ARG A 99 -24.90 23.95 -19.44
C ARG A 99 -26.10 23.93 -18.52
N LEU A 100 -26.77 22.80 -18.38
CA LEU A 100 -27.97 22.68 -17.52
C LEU A 100 -27.65 22.59 -16.07
N ASN A 101 -26.41 22.18 -15.71
CA ASN A 101 -25.81 22.20 -14.36
C ASN A 101 -26.78 21.80 -13.22
N ALA A 102 -27.63 20.78 -13.46
CA ALA A 102 -28.58 20.29 -12.48
C ALA A 102 -27.89 19.73 -11.21
N PHE A 103 -26.62 19.30 -11.33
CA PHE A 103 -25.74 18.85 -10.27
C PHE A 103 -24.29 18.97 -10.76
N ASN A 104 -23.34 18.96 -9.84
CA ASN A 104 -21.94 19.18 -10.18
C ASN A 104 -21.32 17.98 -10.93
N VAL A 105 -21.65 17.83 -12.21
CA VAL A 105 -21.24 16.73 -13.11
C VAL A 105 -19.72 16.69 -13.20
N GLN A 106 -19.08 17.86 -13.31
CA GLN A 106 -17.64 17.96 -13.46
C GLN A 106 -16.89 17.40 -12.25
N SER A 107 -17.28 17.76 -11.03
CA SER A 107 -16.65 17.22 -9.82
C SER A 107 -16.86 15.71 -9.69
N ARG A 108 -18.00 15.19 -10.10
CA ARG A 108 -18.27 13.75 -10.10
C ARG A 108 -17.40 13.02 -11.12
N ALA A 109 -17.25 13.57 -12.31
CA ALA A 109 -16.38 13.04 -13.35
C ALA A 109 -14.91 12.98 -12.89
N ILE A 110 -14.41 14.08 -12.31
CA ILE A 110 -13.05 14.14 -11.72
C ILE A 110 -12.88 13.09 -10.63
N ASN A 111 -13.83 13.00 -9.69
CA ASN A 111 -13.76 12.01 -8.62
C ASN A 111 -13.75 10.58 -9.14
N GLY A 112 -14.57 10.26 -10.14
CA GLY A 112 -14.62 8.93 -10.75
C GLY A 112 -13.30 8.56 -11.43
N ILE A 113 -12.70 9.48 -12.18
CA ILE A 113 -11.38 9.27 -12.80
C ILE A 113 -10.32 9.00 -11.72
N VAL A 114 -10.26 9.86 -10.70
CA VAL A 114 -9.27 9.75 -9.62
C VAL A 114 -9.44 8.42 -8.88
N GLU A 115 -10.66 8.04 -8.51
CA GLU A 115 -10.93 6.77 -7.83
C GLU A 115 -10.49 5.56 -8.65
N SER A 116 -10.78 5.58 -9.95
CA SER A 116 -10.39 4.50 -10.84
C SER A 116 -8.88 4.33 -10.95
N ILE A 117 -8.14 5.42 -11.11
CA ILE A 117 -6.67 5.38 -11.22
C ILE A 117 -6.04 4.97 -9.88
N VAL A 118 -6.48 5.56 -8.78
CA VAL A 118 -5.96 5.27 -7.43
C VAL A 118 -6.18 3.80 -7.07
N ASN A 119 -7.40 3.28 -7.29
CA ASN A 119 -7.69 1.86 -7.03
C ASN A 119 -6.82 0.94 -7.89
N SER A 120 -6.63 1.26 -9.17
CA SER A 120 -5.79 0.45 -10.06
C SER A 120 -4.33 0.42 -9.61
N ILE A 121 -3.81 1.54 -9.14
CA ILE A 121 -2.43 1.63 -8.62
C ILE A 121 -2.31 0.88 -7.28
N ASP A 122 -3.23 1.07 -6.34
CA ASP A 122 -3.19 0.39 -5.05
C ASP A 122 -3.33 -1.14 -5.21
N ILE A 123 -4.19 -1.62 -6.11
CA ILE A 123 -4.29 -3.04 -6.46
C ILE A 123 -2.97 -3.56 -7.05
N ALA A 124 -2.36 -2.82 -7.97
CA ALA A 124 -1.08 -3.20 -8.55
C ALA A 124 0.05 -3.25 -7.51
N ILE A 125 0.05 -2.31 -6.56
CA ILE A 125 0.99 -2.31 -5.44
C ILE A 125 0.80 -3.57 -4.59
N TYR A 126 -0.43 -3.88 -4.20
CA TYR A 126 -0.72 -5.06 -3.39
C TYR A 126 -0.32 -6.36 -4.10
N ALA A 127 -0.70 -6.51 -5.37
CA ALA A 127 -0.35 -7.67 -6.18
C ALA A 127 1.17 -7.88 -6.30
N ALA A 128 1.94 -6.79 -6.46
CA ALA A 128 3.38 -6.87 -6.50
C ALA A 128 3.98 -7.26 -5.15
N LEU A 129 3.44 -6.75 -4.04
CA LEU A 129 3.88 -7.13 -2.69
C LEU A 129 3.60 -8.61 -2.41
N THR A 130 2.41 -9.12 -2.78
CA THR A 130 2.04 -10.53 -2.60
C THR A 130 2.91 -11.46 -3.45
N ALA A 131 3.20 -11.09 -4.71
CA ALA A 131 4.06 -11.88 -5.60
C ALA A 131 5.50 -12.03 -5.09
N GLU A 132 5.99 -11.08 -4.32
CA GLU A 132 7.36 -11.05 -3.79
C GLU A 132 7.45 -11.41 -2.31
N ALA A 133 6.33 -11.68 -1.65
CA ALA A 133 6.33 -12.09 -0.25
C ALA A 133 7.06 -13.42 -0.07
N ASN A 134 8.19 -13.39 0.65
CA ASN A 134 9.01 -14.58 0.90
C ASN A 134 8.61 -15.35 2.15
N THR A 135 7.84 -14.71 3.01
CA THR A 135 7.38 -15.29 4.26
C THR A 135 5.87 -15.20 4.34
N SER A 136 5.24 -16.31 4.63
CA SER A 136 3.80 -16.40 4.79
C SER A 136 3.44 -17.34 5.93
N GLY A 137 2.32 -17.10 6.55
CA GLY A 137 1.71 -17.98 7.54
C GLY A 137 0.25 -18.20 7.18
N THR A 138 -0.24 -19.39 7.41
CA THR A 138 -1.65 -19.74 7.23
C THR A 138 -2.30 -19.85 8.60
N VAL A 139 -3.43 -19.20 8.78
CA VAL A 139 -4.29 -19.40 9.95
C VAL A 139 -4.76 -20.86 9.94
N ALA A 140 -4.80 -21.51 11.10
CA ALA A 140 -5.18 -22.90 11.18
C ALA A 140 -6.63 -23.08 10.68
N ALA A 141 -6.85 -24.09 9.85
CA ALA A 141 -8.19 -24.44 9.36
C ALA A 141 -9.16 -24.64 10.54
N GLY A 142 -10.34 -24.06 10.45
CA GLY A 142 -11.34 -24.06 11.53
C GLY A 142 -11.12 -23.02 12.63
N ASN A 143 -10.18 -22.10 12.46
CA ASN A 143 -9.97 -20.95 13.34
C ASN A 143 -9.77 -19.62 12.56
N PRO A 144 -10.44 -19.39 11.43
CA PRO A 144 -10.36 -18.09 10.74
C PRO A 144 -10.82 -16.97 11.68
N TRP A 145 -10.47 -15.74 11.35
CA TRP A 145 -10.71 -14.61 12.25
C TRP A 145 -12.19 -14.27 12.40
N ASP A 146 -13.00 -14.64 11.43
CA ASP A 146 -14.44 -14.38 11.34
C ASP A 146 -15.32 -15.55 11.80
N ASP A 147 -14.74 -16.74 12.07
CA ASP A 147 -15.52 -17.90 12.50
C ASP A 147 -16.32 -17.58 13.76
N SER A 148 -17.64 -17.53 13.62
CA SER A 148 -18.57 -17.25 14.71
C SER A 148 -18.72 -18.43 15.69
N THR A 149 -18.29 -19.62 15.30
CA THR A 149 -18.40 -20.87 16.08
C THR A 149 -17.11 -21.28 16.76
N GLY A 150 -15.97 -20.72 16.27
CA GLY A 150 -14.64 -21.02 16.76
C GLY A 150 -14.35 -20.44 18.13
N THR A 151 -13.94 -21.28 19.06
CA THR A 151 -13.51 -20.85 20.40
C THR A 151 -12.05 -20.47 20.46
N ASN A 152 -11.26 -20.81 19.44
CA ASN A 152 -9.80 -20.70 19.42
C ASN A 152 -9.24 -19.62 18.50
N GLN A 153 -10.07 -18.78 17.95
CA GLN A 153 -9.63 -17.62 17.14
C GLN A 153 -8.60 -16.80 17.93
N ASN A 154 -7.46 -16.57 17.33
CA ASN A 154 -6.41 -15.77 17.95
C ASN A 154 -5.63 -14.93 16.94
N PRO A 155 -6.26 -13.90 16.36
CA PRO A 155 -5.61 -13.02 15.38
C PRO A 155 -4.30 -12.43 15.89
N ILE A 156 -4.22 -12.14 17.18
CA ILE A 156 -2.99 -11.60 17.80
C ILE A 156 -1.83 -12.57 17.65
N ASN A 157 -2.07 -13.86 17.85
CA ASN A 157 -1.01 -14.86 17.75
C ASN A 157 -0.48 -14.97 16.30
N ASP A 158 -1.38 -14.86 15.31
CA ASP A 158 -1.02 -14.93 13.89
C ASP A 158 -0.20 -13.71 13.48
N ILE A 159 -0.58 -12.53 13.96
CA ILE A 159 0.17 -11.29 13.78
C ILE A 159 1.56 -11.38 14.47
N LEU A 160 1.62 -11.89 15.70
CA LEU A 160 2.89 -12.05 16.43
C LEU A 160 3.83 -13.05 15.75
N ARG A 161 3.29 -14.13 15.14
CA ARG A 161 4.10 -15.04 14.30
C ARG A 161 4.68 -14.32 13.08
N GLY A 162 3.91 -13.42 12.47
CA GLY A 162 4.40 -12.58 11.39
C GLY A 162 5.54 -11.68 11.85
N ILE A 163 5.39 -11.00 12.97
CA ILE A 163 6.44 -10.17 13.57
C ILE A 163 7.69 -11.02 13.86
N GLN A 164 7.52 -12.17 14.51
CA GLN A 164 8.63 -13.09 14.79
C GLN A 164 9.39 -13.49 13.52
N ALA A 165 8.66 -13.87 12.45
CA ALA A 165 9.28 -14.28 11.20
C ALA A 165 10.08 -13.16 10.52
N MET A 166 9.63 -11.92 10.67
CA MET A 166 10.36 -10.74 10.17
C MET A 166 11.58 -10.44 11.02
N ASP A 167 11.45 -10.51 12.36
CA ASP A 167 12.56 -10.30 13.31
C ASP A 167 13.67 -11.35 13.13
N GLU A 168 13.31 -12.61 12.85
CA GLU A 168 14.28 -13.67 12.51
C GLU A 168 15.10 -13.32 11.26
N ASN A 169 14.54 -12.55 10.36
CA ASN A 169 15.24 -11.99 9.19
C ASN A 169 15.93 -10.65 9.46
N ASN A 170 16.02 -10.21 10.71
CA ASN A 170 16.59 -8.94 11.17
C ASN A 170 15.83 -7.69 10.65
N TYR A 171 14.53 -7.80 10.45
CA TYR A 171 13.64 -6.68 10.19
C TYR A 171 12.76 -6.46 11.41
N ASP A 172 12.93 -5.34 12.10
CA ASP A 172 12.08 -4.97 13.24
C ASP A 172 10.72 -4.51 12.73
N ALA A 173 9.74 -5.42 12.80
CA ALA A 173 8.39 -5.12 12.38
C ALA A 173 7.67 -4.14 13.31
N GLN A 174 8.11 -3.96 14.55
CA GLN A 174 7.49 -3.03 15.49
C GLN A 174 7.93 -1.58 15.22
N GLU A 175 9.09 -1.38 14.60
CA GLU A 175 9.56 -0.06 14.17
C GLU A 175 9.02 0.28 12.77
N GLY A 176 7.85 0.94 12.74
CA GLY A 176 7.23 1.38 11.49
C GLY A 176 6.47 0.29 10.73
N GLY A 177 6.15 -0.83 11.37
CA GLY A 177 5.34 -1.87 10.76
C GLY A 177 3.90 -1.45 10.56
N VAL A 178 3.33 -1.92 9.45
CA VAL A 178 1.96 -1.67 9.04
C VAL A 178 1.28 -2.99 8.74
N LEU A 179 0.10 -3.19 9.32
CA LEU A 179 -0.79 -4.30 9.03
C LEU A 179 -1.83 -3.86 8.01
N LEU A 180 -1.76 -4.42 6.81
CA LEU A 180 -2.76 -4.23 5.74
C LEU A 180 -3.86 -5.27 5.90
N VAL A 181 -5.10 -4.83 5.95
CA VAL A 181 -6.27 -5.71 6.11
C VAL A 181 -7.41 -5.29 5.19
N ASN A 182 -8.19 -6.29 4.78
CA ASN A 182 -9.48 -6.06 4.13
C ASN A 182 -10.48 -5.45 5.14
N PRO A 183 -11.51 -4.71 4.69
CA PRO A 183 -12.59 -4.24 5.55
C PRO A 183 -13.30 -5.32 6.35
N HIS A 184 -13.43 -6.55 5.82
CA HIS A 184 -14.03 -7.69 6.50
C HIS A 184 -13.16 -8.18 7.66
N ASP A 185 -11.88 -8.46 7.42
CA ASP A 185 -10.90 -8.80 8.46
C ASP A 185 -10.78 -7.75 9.55
N TYR A 186 -10.83 -6.47 9.14
CA TYR A 186 -10.83 -5.38 10.10
C TYR A 186 -12.05 -5.44 11.04
N ALA A 187 -13.23 -5.78 10.52
CA ALA A 187 -14.43 -5.95 11.35
C ALA A 187 -14.29 -7.15 12.30
N SER A 188 -13.73 -8.26 11.81
CA SER A 188 -13.45 -9.46 12.59
C SER A 188 -12.45 -9.20 13.72
N LEU A 189 -11.37 -8.44 13.45
CA LEU A 189 -10.45 -7.98 14.49
C LEU A 189 -11.14 -7.13 15.56
N MET A 190 -12.05 -6.23 15.15
CA MET A 190 -12.80 -5.37 16.07
C MET A 190 -13.83 -6.13 16.92
N GLN A 191 -14.30 -7.29 16.47
CA GLN A 191 -15.26 -8.12 17.21
C GLN A 191 -14.57 -9.13 18.12
N ASN A 192 -13.31 -9.46 17.87
CA ASN A 192 -12.61 -10.50 18.61
C ASN A 192 -12.33 -10.07 20.06
N SER A 193 -12.83 -10.83 21.01
CA SER A 193 -12.71 -10.55 22.45
C SER A 193 -11.25 -10.52 22.94
N LYS A 194 -10.36 -11.34 22.35
CA LYS A 194 -8.94 -11.38 22.70
C LYS A 194 -8.22 -10.09 22.27
N VAL A 195 -8.67 -9.49 21.17
CA VAL A 195 -8.16 -8.19 20.70
C VAL A 195 -8.69 -7.07 21.58
N ILE A 196 -10.01 -7.01 21.81
CA ILE A 196 -10.66 -5.93 22.57
C ILE A 196 -10.25 -5.94 24.05
N ASN A 197 -10.14 -7.11 24.66
CA ASN A 197 -9.88 -7.24 26.11
C ASN A 197 -8.40 -7.16 26.48
N ASN A 198 -7.49 -7.10 25.51
CA ASN A 198 -6.07 -6.97 25.80
C ASN A 198 -5.76 -5.56 26.32
N PRO A 199 -5.15 -5.40 27.51
CA PRO A 199 -4.84 -4.09 28.09
C PRO A 199 -3.96 -3.21 27.21
N SER A 200 -3.08 -3.81 26.41
CA SER A 200 -2.20 -3.12 25.46
C SER A 200 -2.96 -2.45 24.30
N PHE A 201 -4.22 -2.85 24.07
CA PHE A 201 -5.07 -2.29 23.00
C PHE A 201 -6.15 -1.36 23.51
N LYS A 202 -6.31 -1.21 24.82
CA LYS A 202 -7.25 -0.26 25.43
C LYS A 202 -6.70 1.17 25.38
N THR A 203 -6.44 1.69 24.21
CA THR A 203 -6.32 3.12 24.03
C THR A 203 -7.74 3.72 24.04
N ALA A 204 -7.93 4.84 24.71
CA ALA A 204 -9.21 5.54 24.79
C ALA A 204 -9.87 5.81 23.43
N ASP A 205 -9.07 5.87 22.37
CA ASP A 205 -9.49 6.12 21.00
C ASP A 205 -10.37 5.02 20.38
N ILE A 206 -10.19 3.76 20.76
CA ILE A 206 -11.02 2.64 20.24
C ILE A 206 -12.44 2.79 20.75
N VAL A 207 -12.60 3.16 22.02
CA VAL A 207 -13.93 3.28 22.65
C VAL A 207 -14.63 4.57 22.20
N SER A 208 -13.90 5.66 21.96
CA SER A 208 -14.48 6.95 21.61
C SER A 208 -14.73 7.13 20.11
N ASN A 209 -13.84 6.62 19.24
CA ASN A 209 -13.87 6.88 17.80
C ASN A 209 -14.25 5.66 16.95
N GLY A 210 -14.39 4.46 17.53
CA GLY A 210 -14.71 3.24 16.80
C GLY A 210 -13.63 2.85 15.77
N ARG A 211 -12.38 3.28 15.97
CA ARG A 211 -11.25 2.95 15.09
C ARG A 211 -10.14 2.30 15.88
N MET A 212 -9.66 1.18 15.36
CA MET A 212 -8.45 0.53 15.87
C MET A 212 -7.25 1.11 15.11
N GLY A 213 -6.37 1.82 15.82
CA GLY A 213 -5.20 2.45 15.22
C GLY A 213 -3.99 1.51 15.13
N GLN A 214 -3.78 0.66 16.13
CA GLN A 214 -2.64 -0.24 16.24
C GLN A 214 -3.02 -1.57 16.86
N VAL A 215 -2.37 -2.64 16.40
CA VAL A 215 -2.41 -4.00 16.99
C VAL A 215 -1.00 -4.54 17.07
N ALA A 216 -0.61 -5.06 18.24
CA ALA A 216 0.73 -5.61 18.49
C ALA A 216 1.89 -4.67 18.09
N GLY A 217 1.68 -3.35 18.18
CA GLY A 217 2.66 -2.34 17.75
C GLY A 217 2.59 -1.97 16.27
N LEU A 218 1.80 -2.69 15.46
CA LEU A 218 1.62 -2.42 14.04
C LEU A 218 0.49 -1.41 13.82
N THR A 219 0.70 -0.46 12.91
CA THR A 219 -0.36 0.46 12.47
C THR A 219 -1.30 -0.25 11.49
N ILE A 220 -2.61 -0.20 11.72
CA ILE A 220 -3.59 -0.83 10.84
C ILE A 220 -3.98 0.09 9.71
N VAL A 221 -3.87 -0.40 8.48
CA VAL A 221 -4.37 0.26 7.28
C VAL A 221 -5.42 -0.61 6.61
N LYS A 222 -6.66 -0.13 6.64
CA LYS A 222 -7.81 -0.80 6.01
C LYS A 222 -7.94 -0.35 4.56
N THR A 223 -7.92 -1.30 3.63
CA THR A 223 -8.11 -1.02 2.20
C THR A 223 -8.80 -2.18 1.49
N THR A 224 -9.62 -1.85 0.51
CA THR A 224 -10.27 -2.82 -0.40
C THR A 224 -9.33 -3.36 -1.46
N SER A 225 -8.10 -2.88 -1.52
CA SER A 225 -7.07 -3.39 -2.45
C SER A 225 -6.41 -4.67 -1.93
N VAL A 226 -6.58 -4.98 -0.63
CA VAL A 226 -6.21 -6.27 -0.04
C VAL A 226 -7.24 -7.31 -0.49
N VAL A 227 -6.77 -8.44 -0.98
CA VAL A 227 -7.63 -9.56 -1.39
C VAL A 227 -8.34 -10.12 -0.15
N ASP A 228 -9.56 -10.60 -0.33
CA ASP A 228 -10.30 -11.31 0.71
C ASP A 228 -9.50 -12.54 1.17
N ASP A 229 -9.63 -12.92 2.41
CA ASP A 229 -8.93 -14.05 3.02
C ASP A 229 -7.41 -13.85 3.20
N GLU A 230 -6.92 -12.60 3.08
CA GLU A 230 -5.51 -12.27 3.26
C GLU A 230 -5.30 -11.02 4.12
N ALA A 231 -4.26 -11.06 4.96
CA ALA A 231 -3.71 -9.88 5.60
C ALA A 231 -2.19 -9.83 5.38
N MET A 232 -1.59 -8.64 5.38
CA MET A 232 -0.19 -8.49 5.08
C MET A 232 0.50 -7.54 6.06
N ILE A 233 1.69 -7.92 6.51
CA ILE A 233 2.56 -7.05 7.32
C ILE A 233 3.70 -6.55 6.43
N ILE A 234 3.91 -5.23 6.43
CA ILE A 234 5.01 -4.57 5.73
C ILE A 234 5.67 -3.53 6.64
N ILE A 235 6.90 -3.14 6.33
CA ILE A 235 7.58 -2.02 7.01
C ILE A 235 7.47 -0.76 6.14
N ASN A 236 6.93 0.29 6.74
CA ASN A 236 6.72 1.58 6.08
C ASN A 236 8.03 2.13 5.51
N GLN A 237 8.01 2.60 4.26
CA GLN A 237 9.12 3.23 3.52
C GLN A 237 10.40 2.39 3.36
N LEU A 238 10.45 1.18 3.92
CA LEU A 238 11.59 0.28 3.82
C LEU A 238 11.35 -0.81 2.76
N THR A 239 10.19 -1.46 2.81
CA THR A 239 9.89 -2.66 2.02
C THR A 239 9.98 -2.42 0.53
N ALA A 240 9.37 -1.34 0.04
CA ALA A 240 9.27 -1.06 -1.37
C ALA A 240 9.32 0.44 -1.68
N THR A 241 9.62 0.73 -2.95
CA THR A 241 9.69 2.09 -3.50
C THR A 241 8.70 2.22 -4.64
N TRP A 242 7.89 3.27 -4.61
CA TRP A 242 7.12 3.71 -5.77
C TRP A 242 7.96 4.64 -6.60
N GLN A 243 8.23 4.25 -7.85
CA GLN A 243 8.98 5.06 -8.78
C GLN A 243 8.04 5.68 -9.80
N SER A 244 7.96 7.01 -9.80
CA SER A 244 7.11 7.78 -10.70
C SER A 244 7.95 8.31 -11.87
N ALA A 245 7.57 7.97 -13.10
CA ALA A 245 8.17 8.53 -14.31
C ALA A 245 7.43 9.79 -14.75
N VAL A 246 6.10 9.76 -14.68
CA VAL A 246 5.21 10.89 -14.96
C VAL A 246 4.24 10.98 -13.80
N GLY A 247 4.20 12.12 -13.13
CA GLY A 247 3.23 12.38 -12.07
C GLY A 247 1.80 12.45 -12.62
N PHE A 248 0.85 12.73 -11.75
CA PHE A 248 -0.53 12.92 -12.18
C PHE A 248 -0.64 14.10 -13.15
N GLU A 249 -1.03 13.83 -14.39
CA GLU A 249 -1.30 14.82 -15.43
C GLU A 249 -2.74 14.73 -15.87
N THR A 250 -3.32 15.87 -16.24
CA THR A 250 -4.69 15.96 -16.72
C THR A 250 -4.77 16.81 -17.98
N ALA A 251 -5.47 16.33 -18.98
CA ALA A 251 -5.76 17.06 -20.22
C ALA A 251 -7.27 17.19 -20.41
N LEU A 252 -7.66 18.36 -20.91
CA LEU A 252 -9.01 18.62 -21.39
C LEU A 252 -9.03 18.57 -22.91
N ILE A 253 -9.97 17.84 -23.46
CA ILE A 253 -10.18 17.73 -24.90
C ILE A 253 -11.61 18.18 -25.19
N ASP A 254 -11.74 19.37 -25.75
CA ASP A 254 -13.05 19.91 -26.14
C ASP A 254 -13.44 19.46 -27.54
N LYS A 255 -14.68 18.99 -27.67
CA LYS A 255 -15.37 18.76 -28.91
C LYS A 255 -16.52 19.78 -29.03
N PRO A 256 -16.28 20.91 -29.71
CA PRO A 256 -17.23 22.03 -29.72
C PRO A 256 -18.65 21.58 -30.12
N GLY A 257 -19.64 21.93 -29.29
CA GLY A 257 -21.04 21.61 -29.53
C GLY A 257 -21.46 20.17 -29.16
N ILE A 258 -20.52 19.32 -28.72
CA ILE A 258 -20.82 17.91 -28.44
C ILE A 258 -20.49 17.58 -26.97
N SER A 259 -19.20 17.72 -26.56
CA SER A 259 -18.75 17.24 -25.25
C SER A 259 -17.38 17.76 -24.86
N THR A 260 -17.07 17.70 -23.58
CA THR A 260 -15.73 17.89 -23.04
C THR A 260 -15.25 16.58 -22.42
N ILE A 261 -14.04 16.13 -22.77
CA ILE A 261 -13.41 14.94 -22.22
C ILE A 261 -12.35 15.40 -21.21
N ILE A 262 -12.45 14.89 -20.00
CA ILE A 262 -11.40 15.02 -18.98
C ILE A 262 -10.60 13.72 -19.00
N ARG A 263 -9.30 13.79 -19.27
CA ARG A 263 -8.40 12.63 -19.29
C ARG A 263 -7.29 12.86 -18.29
N SER A 264 -7.08 11.88 -17.40
CA SER A 264 -5.99 11.92 -16.44
C SER A 264 -5.15 10.66 -16.52
N TRP A 265 -3.85 10.79 -16.31
CA TRP A 265 -2.92 9.66 -16.30
C TRP A 265 -1.77 9.89 -15.36
N GLU A 266 -1.16 8.77 -14.93
CA GLU A 266 0.08 8.71 -14.18
C GLU A 266 0.92 7.55 -14.73
N MET A 267 2.23 7.63 -14.69
CA MET A 267 3.14 6.57 -15.09
C MET A 267 4.12 6.27 -13.98
N GLY A 268 4.12 5.04 -13.51
CA GLY A 268 4.99 4.62 -12.42
C GLY A 268 5.12 3.11 -12.31
N GLN A 269 5.97 2.68 -11.39
CA GLN A 269 6.21 1.28 -11.10
C GLN A 269 6.54 1.09 -9.63
N ILE A 270 6.27 -0.12 -9.13
CA ILE A 270 6.70 -0.54 -7.81
C ILE A 270 8.01 -1.31 -7.91
N GLN A 271 8.93 -1.07 -6.98
CA GLN A 271 10.20 -1.77 -6.82
C GLN A 271 10.29 -2.30 -5.41
N ILE A 272 10.36 -3.62 -5.27
CA ILE A 272 10.46 -4.27 -3.96
C ILE A 272 11.93 -4.50 -3.66
N ILE A 273 12.45 -3.78 -2.67
CA ILE A 273 13.87 -3.80 -2.32
C ILE A 273 14.13 -4.89 -1.29
N HIS A 274 13.25 -5.04 -0.29
CA HIS A 274 13.40 -5.99 0.80
C HIS A 274 12.26 -7.01 0.84
N PRO A 275 12.30 -8.08 0.04
CA PRO A 275 11.21 -9.07 -0.01
C PRO A 275 10.94 -9.76 1.34
N LYS A 276 11.98 -9.95 2.16
CA LYS A 276 11.85 -10.59 3.49
C LYS A 276 11.28 -9.69 4.59
N SER A 277 11.01 -8.43 4.27
CA SER A 277 10.26 -7.51 5.13
C SER A 277 8.75 -7.52 4.85
N ILE A 278 8.28 -8.52 4.09
CA ILE A 278 6.87 -8.75 3.78
C ILE A 278 6.47 -10.08 4.41
N TYR A 279 5.37 -10.08 5.15
CA TYR A 279 4.76 -11.30 5.68
C TYR A 279 3.26 -11.32 5.33
N THR A 280 2.83 -12.39 4.66
CA THR A 280 1.43 -12.58 4.28
C THR A 280 0.78 -13.59 5.21
N ILE A 281 -0.39 -13.26 5.73
CA ILE A 281 -1.26 -14.16 6.52
C ILE A 281 -2.41 -14.55 5.61
N THR A 282 -2.63 -15.84 5.41
CA THR A 282 -3.70 -16.39 4.55
C THR A 282 -4.70 -17.18 5.38
N ASN A 283 -5.88 -17.42 4.85
CA ASN A 283 -6.98 -18.14 5.51
C ASN A 283 -7.52 -17.36 6.72
N THR A 284 -7.69 -16.06 6.54
CA THR A 284 -8.25 -15.17 7.57
C THR A 284 -9.76 -15.19 7.62
N GLU A 285 -10.43 -15.63 6.54
CA GLU A 285 -11.88 -15.74 6.39
C GLU A 285 -12.32 -17.22 6.24
N GLU A 286 -13.60 -17.52 6.56
CA GLU A 286 -14.22 -18.84 6.44
C GLU A 286 -14.80 -19.09 5.03
#